data_dc1dae7509bf2a487f296616933fbae8
#
_entry.id   dc1dae7509bf2a487f296616933fbae8
#
_cell.length_a   1.000
_cell.length_b   1.000
_cell.length_c   1.000
_cell.angle_alpha   90.00
_cell.angle_beta   90.00
_cell.angle_gamma   90.00
#
_symmetry.space_group_name_H-M   'P 1'
#
loop_
_entity.id
_entity.type
_entity.pdbx_description
1 polymer ?
#
loop_
_entity_poly.entity_id
_entity_poly.type
_entity_poly.pdbx_seq_one_letter_code
_entity_poly.pdbx_strand_id
1 'polypeptide(L)'
;MSGSVQDIQRALAGRHRFPNNRGAYVYETREYLREHCGLRLQEALRGLALADERRDFLAANRNVRGIGYKEASHFLRNIGYRGYAILDKHVLTRLAELKVIETPKPPSTKSGYVATEEKLKSFADSIGIDFDELDLLLWYTKTGEILK
;
A
#
# COMPACT_ATOMS: atom_id res chain seq x y z
N MET A 1 -3.37 -25.06 -4.24
CA MET A 1 -3.06 -24.98 -2.79
C MET A 1 -4.35 -24.67 -2.03
N SER A 2 -4.81 -25.62 -1.22
CA SER A 2 -6.03 -25.51 -0.41
C SER A 2 -5.65 -25.61 1.07
N GLY A 3 -5.02 -24.57 1.61
CA GLY A 3 -4.77 -24.50 3.05
C GLY A 3 -6.01 -23.94 3.77
N SER A 4 -6.40 -24.56 4.87
CA SER A 4 -7.43 -24.02 5.77
C SER A 4 -6.97 -22.73 6.46
N VAL A 5 -7.89 -22.03 7.13
CA VAL A 5 -7.54 -20.88 8.00
C VAL A 5 -6.47 -21.28 9.01
N GLN A 6 -6.62 -22.46 9.63
CA GLN A 6 -5.71 -22.97 10.64
C GLN A 6 -4.31 -23.26 10.08
N ASP A 7 -4.22 -23.74 8.84
CA ASP A 7 -2.91 -23.98 8.19
C ASP A 7 -2.16 -22.66 7.96
N ILE A 8 -2.89 -21.63 7.52
CA ILE A 8 -2.30 -20.28 7.32
C ILE A 8 -1.89 -19.67 8.66
N GLN A 9 -2.73 -19.78 9.68
CA GLN A 9 -2.42 -19.28 11.02
C GLN A 9 -1.19 -19.95 11.62
N ARG A 10 -1.07 -21.29 11.48
CA ARG A 10 0.13 -22.05 11.90
C ARG A 10 1.38 -21.60 11.16
N ALA A 11 1.30 -21.38 9.86
CA ALA A 11 2.43 -20.90 9.06
C ALA A 11 2.89 -19.47 9.47
N LEU A 12 1.98 -18.64 9.96
CA LEU A 12 2.27 -17.29 10.45
C LEU A 12 2.70 -17.24 11.91
N ALA A 13 2.45 -18.29 12.70
CA ALA A 13 2.81 -18.34 14.10
C ALA A 13 4.33 -18.19 14.29
N GLY A 14 4.74 -17.31 15.19
CA GLY A 14 6.15 -16.99 15.44
C GLY A 14 6.83 -16.15 14.35
N ARG A 15 6.16 -15.90 13.21
CA ARG A 15 6.70 -15.11 12.09
C ARG A 15 5.98 -13.78 11.89
N HIS A 16 4.76 -13.67 12.38
CA HIS A 16 3.95 -12.46 12.26
C HIS A 16 3.33 -12.05 13.61
N ARG A 17 3.24 -10.72 13.83
CA ARG A 17 2.73 -10.14 15.08
C ARG A 17 1.28 -10.56 15.40
N PHE A 18 0.43 -10.75 14.39
CA PHE A 18 -0.99 -11.09 14.55
C PHE A 18 -1.37 -12.28 13.66
N PRO A 19 -0.88 -13.51 13.97
CA PRO A 19 -1.03 -14.65 13.08
C PRO A 19 -2.50 -15.05 12.86
N ASN A 20 -3.33 -14.98 13.91
CA ASN A 20 -4.74 -15.38 13.82
C ASN A 20 -5.54 -14.46 12.90
N ASN A 21 -5.46 -13.14 13.14
CA ASN A 21 -6.19 -12.17 12.30
C ASN A 21 -5.67 -12.18 10.86
N ARG A 22 -4.34 -12.20 10.68
CA ARG A 22 -3.74 -12.21 9.34
C ARG A 22 -4.07 -13.50 8.59
N GLY A 23 -4.07 -14.65 9.28
CA GLY A 23 -4.46 -15.93 8.68
C GLY A 23 -5.91 -15.93 8.19
N ALA A 24 -6.83 -15.38 8.96
CA ALA A 24 -8.22 -15.20 8.54
C ALA A 24 -8.33 -14.26 7.32
N TYR A 25 -7.67 -13.10 7.36
CA TYR A 25 -7.69 -12.15 6.24
C TYR A 25 -7.14 -12.74 4.93
N VAL A 26 -6.03 -13.46 5.00
CA VAL A 26 -5.45 -14.14 3.82
C VAL A 26 -6.42 -15.17 3.27
N TYR A 27 -7.06 -15.96 4.14
CA TYR A 27 -8.04 -16.95 3.72
C TYR A 27 -9.24 -16.30 3.03
N GLU A 28 -9.90 -15.34 3.70
CA GLU A 28 -11.09 -14.64 3.19
C GLU A 28 -10.80 -13.92 1.86
N THR A 29 -9.68 -13.21 1.77
CA THR A 29 -9.26 -12.53 0.54
C THR A 29 -8.99 -13.52 -0.59
N ARG A 30 -8.36 -14.66 -0.30
CA ARG A 30 -8.11 -15.71 -1.29
C ARG A 30 -9.42 -16.29 -1.84
N GLU A 31 -10.39 -16.60 -0.97
CA GLU A 31 -11.69 -17.13 -1.41
C GLU A 31 -12.43 -16.10 -2.27
N TYR A 32 -12.48 -14.86 -1.82
CA TYR A 32 -13.04 -13.78 -2.63
C TYR A 32 -12.39 -13.67 -4.01
N LEU A 33 -11.06 -13.64 -4.09
CA LEU A 33 -10.35 -13.52 -5.37
C LEU A 33 -10.55 -14.76 -6.25
N ARG A 34 -10.72 -15.96 -5.65
CA ARG A 34 -11.04 -17.18 -6.39
C ARG A 34 -12.41 -17.06 -7.06
N GLU A 35 -13.41 -16.61 -6.33
CA GLU A 35 -14.77 -16.45 -6.85
C GLU A 35 -14.88 -15.29 -7.84
N HIS A 36 -14.24 -14.15 -7.53
CA HIS A 36 -14.37 -12.92 -8.29
C HIS A 36 -13.58 -12.93 -9.61
N CYS A 37 -12.36 -13.45 -9.62
CA CYS A 37 -11.46 -13.39 -10.78
C CYS A 37 -10.66 -14.67 -11.02
N GLY A 38 -11.05 -15.81 -10.43
CA GLY A 38 -10.33 -17.08 -10.58
C GLY A 38 -8.87 -17.01 -10.14
N LEU A 39 -8.56 -16.19 -9.14
CA LEU A 39 -7.19 -15.86 -8.68
C LEU A 39 -6.32 -15.11 -9.70
N ARG A 40 -6.90 -14.62 -10.80
CA ARG A 40 -6.19 -13.85 -11.84
C ARG A 40 -6.16 -12.37 -11.48
N LEU A 41 -5.60 -12.05 -10.30
CA LEU A 41 -5.55 -10.68 -9.78
C LEU A 41 -4.88 -9.70 -10.74
N GLN A 42 -3.82 -10.11 -11.44
CA GLN A 42 -3.14 -9.26 -12.42
C GLN A 42 -4.08 -8.82 -13.56
N GLU A 43 -4.90 -9.74 -14.08
CA GLU A 43 -5.86 -9.42 -15.13
C GLU A 43 -6.97 -8.49 -14.59
N ALA A 44 -7.47 -8.78 -13.39
CA ALA A 44 -8.47 -7.94 -12.74
C ALA A 44 -7.97 -6.49 -12.56
N LEU A 45 -6.72 -6.31 -12.09
CA LEU A 45 -6.11 -4.99 -11.93
C LEU A 45 -5.82 -4.30 -13.27
N ARG A 46 -5.43 -5.04 -14.31
CA ARG A 46 -5.23 -4.49 -15.66
C ARG A 46 -6.54 -4.00 -16.29
N GLY A 47 -7.66 -4.62 -15.95
CA GLY A 47 -8.99 -4.20 -16.41
C GLY A 47 -9.47 -2.88 -15.83
N LEU A 48 -8.85 -2.39 -14.75
CA LEU A 48 -9.17 -1.10 -14.13
C LEU A 48 -8.34 0.00 -14.78
N ALA A 49 -9.01 0.99 -15.36
CA ALA A 49 -8.35 2.03 -16.16
C ALA A 49 -7.61 3.04 -15.26
N LEU A 50 -8.22 3.45 -14.15
CA LEU A 50 -7.71 4.51 -13.28
C LEU A 50 -6.82 3.95 -12.16
N ALA A 51 -5.82 4.72 -11.78
CA ALA A 51 -4.93 4.41 -10.66
C ALA A 51 -5.70 4.25 -9.33
N ASP A 52 -6.65 5.13 -9.08
CA ASP A 52 -7.48 5.09 -7.88
C ASP A 52 -8.40 3.86 -7.84
N GLU A 53 -8.94 3.42 -8.97
CA GLU A 53 -9.76 2.20 -9.03
C GLU A 53 -8.96 0.96 -8.60
N ARG A 54 -7.70 0.84 -9.06
CA ARG A 54 -6.82 -0.27 -8.65
C ARG A 54 -6.51 -0.23 -7.17
N ARG A 55 -6.23 0.96 -6.64
CA ARG A 55 -5.96 1.15 -5.20
C ARG A 55 -7.20 0.87 -4.35
N ASP A 56 -8.37 1.35 -4.78
CA ASP A 56 -9.64 1.10 -4.11
C ASP A 56 -10.05 -0.38 -4.15
N PHE A 57 -9.79 -1.07 -5.25
CA PHE A 57 -10.00 -2.52 -5.34
C PHE A 57 -9.27 -3.27 -4.22
N LEU A 58 -8.10 -2.80 -3.81
CA LEU A 58 -7.31 -3.40 -2.74
C LEU A 58 -7.64 -2.82 -1.36
N ALA A 59 -7.77 -1.50 -1.22
CA ALA A 59 -7.83 -0.81 0.06
C ALA A 59 -9.25 -0.53 0.57
N ALA A 60 -10.20 -0.27 -0.35
CA ALA A 60 -11.58 0.06 -0.01
C ALA A 60 -12.53 -1.14 -0.13
N ASN A 61 -12.10 -2.23 -0.73
CA ASN A 61 -12.89 -3.44 -0.90
C ASN A 61 -12.95 -4.24 0.42
N ARG A 62 -14.14 -4.36 0.98
CA ARG A 62 -14.37 -5.07 2.26
C ARG A 62 -14.00 -6.56 2.23
N ASN A 63 -13.94 -7.16 1.04
CA ASN A 63 -13.55 -8.56 0.85
C ASN A 63 -12.02 -8.75 0.72
N VAL A 64 -11.27 -7.67 0.48
CA VAL A 64 -9.81 -7.66 0.51
C VAL A 64 -9.37 -7.16 1.87
N ARG A 65 -9.07 -8.08 2.79
CA ARG A 65 -8.91 -7.80 4.21
C ARG A 65 -7.47 -7.44 4.60
N GLY A 66 -7.34 -6.45 5.47
CA GLY A 66 -6.06 -6.11 6.12
C GLY A 66 -5.07 -5.36 5.23
N ILE A 67 -5.52 -4.80 4.12
CA ILE A 67 -4.76 -3.91 3.23
C ILE A 67 -5.37 -2.51 3.32
N GLY A 68 -4.56 -1.53 3.78
CA GLY A 68 -4.92 -0.13 3.75
C GLY A 68 -4.35 0.58 2.52
N TYR A 69 -4.58 1.90 2.40
CA TYR A 69 -4.13 2.69 1.23
C TYR A 69 -2.60 2.64 1.05
N LYS A 70 -1.85 2.69 2.14
CA LYS A 70 -0.38 2.60 2.10
C LYS A 70 0.09 1.23 1.59
N GLU A 71 -0.46 0.15 2.12
CA GLU A 71 -0.13 -1.22 1.71
C GLU A 71 -0.56 -1.49 0.26
N ALA A 72 -1.72 -0.97 -0.17
CA ALA A 72 -2.20 -1.07 -1.54
C ALA A 72 -1.27 -0.33 -2.52
N SER A 73 -0.85 0.90 -2.19
CA SER A 73 0.12 1.67 -2.98
C SER A 73 1.45 0.92 -3.10
N HIS A 74 1.96 0.40 -1.98
CA HIS A 74 3.21 -0.36 -1.96
C HIS A 74 3.12 -1.64 -2.81
N PHE A 75 2.03 -2.40 -2.69
CA PHE A 75 1.80 -3.59 -3.50
C PHE A 75 1.75 -3.25 -5.00
N LEU A 76 0.98 -2.24 -5.40
CA LEU A 76 0.83 -1.84 -6.79
C LEU A 76 2.18 -1.41 -7.41
N ARG A 77 2.99 -0.65 -6.67
CA ARG A 77 4.33 -0.28 -7.13
C ARG A 77 5.25 -1.49 -7.27
N ASN A 78 5.23 -2.42 -6.33
CA ASN A 78 6.05 -3.64 -6.40
C ASN A 78 5.72 -4.54 -7.60
N ILE A 79 4.49 -4.47 -8.11
CA ILE A 79 4.09 -5.21 -9.33
C ILE A 79 4.15 -4.36 -10.61
N GLY A 80 4.80 -3.19 -10.55
CA GLY A 80 5.16 -2.38 -11.70
C GLY A 80 4.20 -1.25 -12.09
N TYR A 81 3.17 -0.96 -11.29
CA TYR A 81 2.37 0.24 -11.50
C TYR A 81 3.06 1.48 -10.94
N ARG A 82 2.85 2.62 -11.60
CA ARG A 82 3.42 3.92 -11.22
C ARG A 82 2.32 4.89 -10.77
N GLY A 83 2.73 5.99 -10.13
CA GLY A 83 1.83 7.07 -9.72
C GLY A 83 1.17 6.85 -8.35
N TYR A 84 1.78 6.06 -7.47
CA TYR A 84 1.30 5.80 -6.10
C TYR A 84 2.34 6.19 -5.07
N ALA A 85 2.02 7.06 -4.13
CA ALA A 85 2.89 7.33 -2.99
C ALA A 85 2.81 6.23 -1.93
N ILE A 86 3.94 5.89 -1.32
CA ILE A 86 4.00 5.02 -0.14
C ILE A 86 4.16 5.90 1.10
N LEU A 87 3.03 6.39 1.64
CA LEU A 87 3.01 7.32 2.77
C LEU A 87 3.22 6.58 4.09
N ASP A 88 4.44 6.12 4.32
CA ASP A 88 4.83 5.54 5.60
C ASP A 88 5.22 6.62 6.63
N LYS A 89 5.50 6.20 7.87
CA LYS A 89 5.85 7.14 8.94
C LYS A 89 7.13 7.94 8.64
N HIS A 90 8.09 7.36 7.92
CA HIS A 90 9.38 8.01 7.62
C HIS A 90 9.20 9.08 6.55
N VAL A 91 8.47 8.74 5.48
CA VAL A 91 8.09 9.68 4.43
C VAL A 91 7.27 10.82 5.01
N LEU A 92 6.22 10.53 5.80
CA LEU A 92 5.40 11.57 6.43
C LEU A 92 6.21 12.48 7.37
N THR A 93 7.14 11.90 8.14
CA THR A 93 8.02 12.69 9.00
C THR A 93 8.90 13.64 8.18
N ARG A 94 9.50 13.17 7.09
CA ARG A 94 10.30 14.02 6.20
C ARG A 94 9.47 15.11 5.54
N LEU A 95 8.27 14.80 5.07
CA LEU A 95 7.35 15.79 4.50
C LEU A 95 6.98 16.88 5.49
N ALA A 96 6.78 16.55 6.77
CA ALA A 96 6.52 17.52 7.83
C ALA A 96 7.76 18.38 8.15
N GLU A 97 8.95 17.77 8.23
CA GLU A 97 10.24 18.48 8.41
C GLU A 97 10.50 19.46 7.27
N LEU A 98 10.15 19.09 6.04
CA LEU A 98 10.25 19.92 4.83
C LEU A 98 9.09 20.92 4.66
N LYS A 99 8.15 20.96 5.62
CA LYS A 99 6.95 21.84 5.62
C LYS A 99 6.02 21.62 4.41
N VAL A 100 6.07 20.45 3.78
CA VAL A 100 5.14 20.04 2.72
C VAL A 100 3.77 19.68 3.30
N ILE A 101 3.78 19.08 4.50
CA ILE A 101 2.58 18.82 5.30
C ILE A 101 2.75 19.39 6.70
N GLU A 102 1.64 19.66 7.39
CA GLU A 102 1.68 20.27 8.72
C GLU A 102 2.12 19.31 9.82
N THR A 103 1.65 18.07 9.74
CA THR A 103 1.93 17.05 10.77
C THR A 103 2.25 15.70 10.13
N PRO A 104 3.15 14.87 10.73
CA PRO A 104 3.51 13.55 10.22
C PRO A 104 2.46 12.47 10.55
N LYS A 105 1.19 12.85 10.70
CA LYS A 105 0.12 11.92 11.06
C LYS A 105 -0.33 11.12 9.84
N PRO A 106 -0.36 9.77 9.92
CA PRO A 106 -0.88 8.95 8.84
C PRO A 106 -2.33 9.29 8.50
N PRO A 107 -2.67 9.48 7.20
CA PRO A 107 -4.04 9.70 6.79
C PRO A 107 -4.94 8.50 7.15
N SER A 108 -6.08 8.78 7.78
CA SER A 108 -7.05 7.75 8.18
C SER A 108 -8.18 7.53 7.17
N THR A 109 -8.30 8.42 6.17
CA THR A 109 -9.34 8.39 5.14
C THR A 109 -8.74 8.37 3.74
N LYS A 110 -9.52 7.92 2.75
CA LYS A 110 -9.14 8.01 1.34
C LYS A 110 -8.81 9.43 0.93
N SER A 111 -9.71 10.37 1.23
CA SER A 111 -9.53 11.79 0.86
C SER A 111 -8.26 12.39 1.47
N GLY A 112 -7.99 12.08 2.75
CA GLY A 112 -6.76 12.51 3.40
C GLY A 112 -5.50 11.90 2.78
N TYR A 113 -5.56 10.63 2.36
CA TYR A 113 -4.45 9.98 1.67
C TYR A 113 -4.15 10.61 0.33
N VAL A 114 -5.18 10.78 -0.51
CA VAL A 114 -5.07 11.42 -1.83
C VAL A 114 -4.58 12.86 -1.71
N ALA A 115 -5.13 13.65 -0.77
CA ALA A 115 -4.67 15.02 -0.55
C ALA A 115 -3.20 15.11 -0.14
N THR A 116 -2.71 14.15 0.66
CA THR A 116 -1.28 14.10 1.04
C THR A 116 -0.41 13.67 -0.15
N GLU A 117 -0.87 12.72 -0.95
CA GLU A 117 -0.21 12.27 -2.17
C GLU A 117 -0.07 13.41 -3.20
N GLU A 118 -1.11 14.23 -3.40
CA GLU A 118 -1.05 15.39 -4.29
C GLU A 118 -0.06 16.47 -3.81
N LYS A 119 0.06 16.67 -2.48
CA LYS A 119 1.10 17.55 -1.92
C LYS A 119 2.51 17.01 -2.22
N LEU A 120 2.72 15.70 -2.07
CA LEU A 120 4.00 15.07 -2.39
C LEU A 120 4.31 15.20 -3.88
N LYS A 121 3.32 15.04 -4.75
CA LYS A 121 3.44 15.19 -6.21
C LYS A 121 3.83 16.61 -6.61
N SER A 122 3.12 17.61 -6.07
CA SER A 122 3.45 19.02 -6.29
C SER A 122 4.86 19.36 -5.79
N PHE A 123 5.28 18.77 -4.67
CA PHE A 123 6.63 18.93 -4.16
C PHE A 123 7.67 18.29 -5.08
N ALA A 124 7.44 17.07 -5.57
CA ALA A 124 8.28 16.39 -6.54
C ALA A 124 8.51 17.25 -7.80
N ASP A 125 7.42 17.78 -8.36
CA ASP A 125 7.46 18.67 -9.52
C ASP A 125 8.29 19.94 -9.23
N SER A 126 8.14 20.53 -8.05
CA SER A 126 8.84 21.77 -7.66
C SER A 126 10.34 21.61 -7.54
N ILE A 127 10.82 20.39 -7.23
CA ILE A 127 12.26 20.08 -7.07
C ILE A 127 12.84 19.28 -8.23
N GLY A 128 12.01 18.96 -9.25
CA GLY A 128 12.43 18.24 -10.46
C GLY A 128 12.83 16.78 -10.23
N ILE A 129 12.24 16.11 -9.23
CA ILE A 129 12.46 14.69 -8.93
C ILE A 129 11.24 13.89 -9.37
N ASP A 130 11.46 12.71 -9.99
CA ASP A 130 10.36 11.80 -10.34
C ASP A 130 9.56 11.42 -9.09
N PHE A 131 8.23 11.56 -9.19
CA PHE A 131 7.31 11.30 -8.09
C PHE A 131 7.45 9.87 -7.52
N ASP A 132 7.62 8.88 -8.40
CA ASP A 132 7.74 7.48 -7.99
C ASP A 132 9.10 7.15 -7.33
N GLU A 133 10.07 8.05 -7.41
CA GLU A 133 11.38 7.90 -6.77
C GLU A 133 11.48 8.70 -5.47
N LEU A 134 10.68 9.77 -5.35
CA LEU A 134 10.80 10.73 -4.26
C LEU A 134 10.51 10.11 -2.89
N ASP A 135 9.50 9.26 -2.76
CA ASP A 135 9.17 8.64 -1.47
C ASP A 135 10.28 7.70 -0.98
N LEU A 136 10.94 6.99 -1.91
CA LEU A 136 12.10 6.16 -1.60
C LEU A 136 13.30 7.03 -1.17
N LEU A 137 13.53 8.15 -1.85
CA LEU A 137 14.58 9.11 -1.48
C LEU A 137 14.33 9.70 -0.09
N LEU A 138 13.11 10.12 0.19
CA LEU A 138 12.72 10.65 1.51
C LEU A 138 12.89 9.60 2.61
N TRP A 139 12.53 8.36 2.33
CA TRP A 139 12.71 7.24 3.24
C TRP A 139 14.21 6.99 3.51
N TYR A 140 15.04 6.92 2.46
CA TYR A 140 16.49 6.76 2.56
C TYR A 140 17.14 7.87 3.37
N THR A 141 16.80 9.13 3.12
CA THR A 141 17.37 10.26 3.86
C THR A 141 17.03 10.25 5.36
N LYS A 142 15.99 9.51 5.76
CA LYS A 142 15.58 9.36 7.16
C LYS A 142 16.20 8.15 7.85
N THR A 143 16.37 7.05 7.12
CA THR A 143 16.83 5.78 7.69
C THR A 143 18.32 5.52 7.48
N GLY A 144 18.91 6.11 6.45
CA GLY A 144 20.28 5.84 6.03
C GLY A 144 20.47 4.47 5.37
N GLU A 145 19.39 3.74 5.10
CA GLU A 145 19.40 2.38 4.55
C GLU A 145 18.70 2.34 3.21
N ILE A 146 19.21 1.54 2.28
CA ILE A 146 18.49 1.11 1.07
C ILE A 146 18.08 -0.34 1.31
N LEU A 147 16.78 -0.59 1.42
CA LEU A 147 16.28 -1.96 1.44
C LEU A 147 16.53 -2.58 0.05
N LYS A 148 17.29 -3.66 0.06
CA LYS A 148 17.53 -4.48 -1.12
C LYS A 148 16.35 -5.41 -1.36
#